data_93fdeeaf77ce3d92b223fae7e6b5afcc
#
_entry.id   93fdeeaf77ce3d92b223fae7e6b5afcc
#
_cell.length_a   1.000
_cell.length_b   1.000
_cell.length_c   1.000
_cell.angle_alpha   90.00
_cell.angle_beta   90.00
_cell.angle_gamma   90.00
#
_symmetry.space_group_name_H-M   'P 1'
#
loop_
_entity.id
_entity.type
_entity.pdbx_description
1 polymer ?
#
loop_
_entity_poly.entity_id
_entity_poly.type
_entity_poly.pdbx_seq_one_letter_code
_entity_poly.pdbx_strand_id
1 'polypeptide(L)'
;MNQYSAGRRDFLRTMTALSTVAAIAPALKPRFVYAAGSPAYDPSAKFELDVRDVEFRRNQAGRQLMARVYQPIGPGPFPVVLDLHGGGWNHRDRLAEEPMDRALAESGILVVAIDMTRAPEAPYPADVQDANYGVRWLKWKAASWNGDASKVGVFASSSGGHTAQLLGLRPHDPRYNAIPLPEAPELDATVDFVAMRSPISDTFARYENAIATNREHMIEYNKIYFDPWETIHEANPQEILDRGEDVSLVPLLLMQGDLDDNVLPAVQEKFAETYNAAGGHCQYEVFENSVHRWTAEESPQTDRARETVKQFIARQLGS
;
A
#
# COMPACT_ATOMS: atom_id res chain seq x y z
N MET A 1 51.23 -51.80 -61.12
CA MET A 1 52.70 -51.53 -61.11
C MET A 1 53.02 -50.73 -59.88
N ASN A 2 53.83 -51.35 -59.04
CA ASN A 2 54.78 -50.85 -58.05
C ASN A 2 54.19 -49.90 -56.92
N GLN A 3 54.15 -50.42 -55.72
CA GLN A 3 55.20 -50.64 -54.69
C GLN A 3 55.82 -49.32 -54.22
N TYR A 4 55.88 -48.95 -52.99
CA TYR A 4 56.55 -49.46 -51.77
C TYR A 4 56.07 -48.56 -50.60
N SER A 5 55.60 -49.00 -49.48
CA SER A 5 56.21 -49.58 -48.27
C SER A 5 56.86 -48.59 -47.32
N ALA A 6 56.36 -48.70 -46.12
CA ALA A 6 56.99 -48.68 -44.79
C ALA A 6 57.41 -47.39 -44.12
N GLY A 7 57.02 -47.30 -42.85
CA GLY A 7 57.87 -46.72 -41.84
C GLY A 7 57.11 -46.15 -40.65
N ARG A 8 56.75 -46.99 -39.73
CA ARG A 8 56.64 -46.86 -38.23
C ARG A 8 57.27 -45.58 -37.65
N ARG A 9 56.55 -44.92 -36.75
CA ARG A 9 56.96 -44.89 -35.36
C ARG A 9 55.86 -44.15 -34.50
N ASP A 10 55.42 -44.85 -33.47
CA ASP A 10 54.59 -44.39 -32.36
C ASP A 10 55.11 -43.11 -31.70
N PHE A 11 54.20 -42.20 -31.41
CA PHE A 11 54.37 -41.24 -30.32
C PHE A 11 53.04 -41.04 -29.64
N LEU A 12 52.85 -41.84 -28.59
CA LEU A 12 51.82 -41.59 -27.56
C LEU A 12 52.07 -40.19 -26.94
N ARG A 13 51.16 -39.24 -27.14
CA ARG A 13 51.05 -38.06 -26.27
C ARG A 13 49.76 -38.17 -25.55
N THR A 14 49.86 -38.53 -24.29
CA THR A 14 48.85 -38.46 -23.27
C THR A 14 48.44 -36.99 -23.09
N MET A 15 47.25 -36.59 -23.56
CA MET A 15 46.64 -35.33 -23.20
C MET A 15 45.81 -35.56 -21.92
N THR A 16 46.36 -35.13 -20.82
CA THR A 16 45.62 -34.98 -19.56
C THR A 16 44.67 -33.80 -19.71
N ALA A 17 43.36 -34.08 -19.87
CA ALA A 17 42.31 -33.06 -19.80
C ALA A 17 42.14 -32.63 -18.34
N LEU A 18 42.63 -31.46 -18.01
CA LEU A 18 42.24 -30.79 -16.76
C LEU A 18 40.77 -30.30 -16.90
N SER A 19 39.86 -31.02 -16.30
CA SER A 19 38.50 -30.59 -16.10
C SER A 19 38.49 -29.51 -14.98
N THR A 20 38.48 -28.26 -15.36
CA THR A 20 38.15 -27.16 -14.39
C THR A 20 36.67 -27.23 -14.07
N VAL A 21 36.34 -27.84 -12.94
CA VAL A 21 35.00 -27.70 -12.32
C VAL A 21 34.93 -26.27 -11.79
N ALA A 22 34.25 -25.40 -12.54
CA ALA A 22 33.84 -24.11 -12.00
C ALA A 22 32.84 -24.34 -10.88
N ALA A 23 33.27 -24.21 -9.63
CA ALA A 23 32.37 -24.16 -8.48
C ALA A 23 31.49 -22.91 -8.62
N ILE A 24 30.23 -23.13 -8.97
CA ILE A 24 29.20 -22.08 -8.88
C ILE A 24 29.00 -21.84 -7.37
N ALA A 25 29.59 -20.76 -6.86
CA ALA A 25 29.30 -20.30 -5.51
C ALA A 25 27.79 -19.97 -5.45
N PRO A 26 27.05 -20.48 -4.44
CA PRO A 26 25.65 -20.11 -4.29
C PRO A 26 25.60 -18.59 -4.10
N ALA A 27 24.79 -17.90 -4.92
CA ALA A 27 24.50 -16.50 -4.74
C ALA A 27 23.99 -16.28 -3.32
N LEU A 28 24.75 -15.55 -2.52
CA LEU A 28 24.32 -15.13 -1.19
C LEU A 28 23.06 -14.29 -1.38
N LYS A 29 21.91 -14.85 -0.99
CA LYS A 29 20.67 -14.07 -0.88
C LYS A 29 20.95 -12.89 0.06
N PRO A 30 20.56 -11.67 -0.29
CA PRO A 30 20.69 -10.54 0.62
C PRO A 30 19.89 -10.87 1.88
N ARG A 31 20.57 -11.19 2.96
CA ARG A 31 19.99 -11.20 4.28
C ARG A 31 19.85 -9.74 4.67
N PHE A 32 18.62 -9.24 4.71
CA PHE A 32 18.32 -8.01 5.41
C PHE A 32 18.66 -8.26 6.88
N VAL A 33 19.81 -7.79 7.32
CA VAL A 33 20.19 -7.75 8.73
C VAL A 33 19.50 -6.54 9.30
N TYR A 34 18.31 -6.73 9.86
CA TYR A 34 17.70 -5.73 10.71
C TYR A 34 18.63 -5.53 11.92
N ALA A 35 19.09 -4.32 12.10
CA ALA A 35 19.90 -3.99 13.26
C ALA A 35 19.07 -4.23 14.52
N ALA A 36 19.55 -5.10 15.40
CA ALA A 36 18.96 -5.23 16.72
C ALA A 36 19.08 -3.87 17.44
N GLY A 37 17.94 -3.18 17.61
CA GLY A 37 17.86 -1.94 18.34
C GLY A 37 17.43 -0.71 17.55
N SER A 38 16.50 -0.82 16.58
CA SER A 38 15.77 0.37 16.11
C SER A 38 15.18 1.09 17.32
N PRO A 39 15.38 2.43 17.44
CA PRO A 39 14.76 3.17 18.54
C PRO A 39 13.23 2.96 18.45
N ALA A 40 12.58 2.75 19.61
CA ALA A 40 11.13 2.68 19.66
C ALA A 40 10.53 3.96 19.06
N TYR A 41 9.47 3.83 18.26
CA TYR A 41 8.79 4.98 17.71
C TYR A 41 8.17 5.83 18.82
N ASP A 42 8.52 7.11 18.87
CA ASP A 42 7.96 8.10 19.79
C ASP A 42 7.02 9.03 19.00
N PRO A 43 5.69 8.94 19.18
CA PRO A 43 4.73 9.77 18.46
C PRO A 43 4.85 11.28 18.78
N SER A 44 5.55 11.65 19.86
CA SER A 44 5.81 13.04 20.25
C SER A 44 7.11 13.62 19.68
N ALA A 45 7.95 12.80 19.08
CA ALA A 45 9.20 13.22 18.46
C ALA A 45 8.97 14.25 17.35
N LYS A 46 10.04 15.04 17.04
CA LYS A 46 10.02 16.04 15.99
C LYS A 46 11.28 15.93 15.14
N PHE A 47 11.08 15.72 13.84
CA PHE A 47 12.13 15.59 12.84
C PHE A 47 11.96 16.63 11.75
N GLU A 48 13.06 17.13 11.21
CA GLU A 48 13.07 17.78 9.91
C GLU A 48 12.87 16.72 8.80
N LEU A 49 12.40 17.14 7.64
CA LEU A 49 12.08 16.26 6.53
C LEU A 49 12.92 16.56 5.29
N ASP A 50 13.39 15.51 4.63
CA ASP A 50 13.76 15.53 3.22
C ASP A 50 12.54 15.04 2.42
N VAL A 51 11.96 15.94 1.61
CA VAL A 51 10.75 15.64 0.81
C VAL A 51 11.10 15.69 -0.66
N ARG A 52 10.84 14.59 -1.39
CA ARG A 52 11.16 14.49 -2.81
C ARG A 52 10.20 13.59 -3.56
N ASP A 53 10.03 13.87 -4.85
CA ASP A 53 9.31 12.99 -5.76
C ASP A 53 10.30 12.02 -6.43
N VAL A 54 9.88 10.77 -6.54
CA VAL A 54 10.63 9.72 -7.23
C VAL A 54 9.73 9.00 -8.23
N GLU A 55 10.32 8.43 -9.27
CA GLU A 55 9.57 7.59 -10.20
C GLU A 55 9.12 6.32 -9.48
N PHE A 56 7.81 6.05 -9.53
CA PHE A 56 7.21 4.88 -8.93
C PHE A 56 7.07 3.76 -9.96
N ARG A 57 6.25 3.99 -10.99
CA ARG A 57 6.08 3.11 -12.14
C ARG A 57 5.38 3.83 -13.29
N ARG A 58 5.28 3.17 -14.43
CA ARG A 58 4.43 3.62 -15.54
C ARG A 58 3.24 2.67 -15.67
N ASN A 59 2.02 3.21 -15.75
CA ASN A 59 0.82 2.40 -15.90
C ASN A 59 0.60 1.96 -17.36
N GLN A 60 -0.39 1.10 -17.59
CA GLN A 60 -0.68 0.57 -18.94
C GLN A 60 -1.14 1.66 -19.93
N ALA A 61 -1.76 2.75 -19.43
CA ALA A 61 -2.11 3.91 -20.25
C ALA A 61 -0.91 4.79 -20.63
N GLY A 62 0.29 4.46 -20.15
CA GLY A 62 1.53 5.19 -20.42
C GLY A 62 1.78 6.38 -19.50
N ARG A 63 0.89 6.65 -18.52
CA ARG A 63 1.10 7.71 -17.53
C ARG A 63 2.19 7.30 -16.55
N GLN A 64 3.12 8.21 -16.29
CA GLN A 64 4.11 8.04 -15.23
C GLN A 64 3.44 8.29 -13.89
N LEU A 65 3.46 7.27 -13.02
CA LEU A 65 3.03 7.36 -11.64
C LEU A 65 4.24 7.71 -10.78
N MET A 66 4.09 8.73 -9.93
CA MET A 66 5.14 9.21 -9.04
C MET A 66 4.84 8.76 -7.61
N ALA A 67 5.88 8.71 -6.80
CA ALA A 67 5.76 8.62 -5.35
C ALA A 67 6.42 9.85 -4.71
N ARG A 68 5.80 10.39 -3.66
CA ARG A 68 6.38 11.41 -2.81
C ARG A 68 6.87 10.76 -1.52
N VAL A 69 8.18 10.90 -1.28
CA VAL A 69 8.86 10.37 -0.10
C VAL A 69 9.03 11.49 0.90
N TYR A 70 8.45 11.33 2.07
CA TYR A 70 8.64 12.19 3.24
C TYR A 70 9.58 11.46 4.21
N GLN A 71 10.86 11.74 4.12
CA GLN A 71 11.89 11.07 4.89
C GLN A 71 12.31 11.90 6.11
N PRO A 72 12.15 11.40 7.34
CA PRO A 72 12.69 12.06 8.52
C PRO A 72 14.22 12.12 8.46
N ILE A 73 14.81 13.26 8.88
CA ILE A 73 16.27 13.46 8.97
C ILE A 73 16.71 13.15 10.38
N GLY A 74 17.42 12.03 10.58
CA GLY A 74 17.86 11.62 11.90
C GLY A 74 18.33 10.17 11.97
N PRO A 75 18.65 9.70 13.19
CA PRO A 75 19.01 8.31 13.40
C PRO A 75 17.76 7.41 13.22
N GLY A 76 17.75 6.60 12.17
CA GLY A 76 16.73 5.59 11.91
C GLY A 76 17.26 4.20 12.32
N PRO A 77 16.71 3.11 11.72
CA PRO A 77 15.71 3.16 10.67
C PRO A 77 14.31 3.52 11.20
N PHE A 78 13.55 4.26 10.38
CA PHE A 78 12.22 4.74 10.72
C PHE A 78 11.14 3.73 10.30
N PRO A 79 10.04 3.54 11.06
CA PRO A 79 8.90 2.75 10.61
C PRO A 79 8.32 3.32 9.32
N VAL A 80 7.70 2.48 8.50
CA VAL A 80 7.25 2.88 7.17
C VAL A 80 5.73 2.83 7.02
N VAL A 81 5.18 3.83 6.32
CA VAL A 81 3.76 3.91 5.98
C VAL A 81 3.62 4.27 4.50
N LEU A 82 2.78 3.52 3.79
CA LEU A 82 2.32 3.85 2.43
C LEU A 82 1.07 4.70 2.54
N ASP A 83 1.00 5.85 1.84
CA ASP A 83 -0.23 6.63 1.72
C ASP A 83 -0.94 6.36 0.38
N LEU A 84 -2.27 6.15 0.47
CA LEU A 84 -3.17 5.93 -0.66
C LEU A 84 -4.23 7.04 -0.70
N HIS A 85 -4.10 7.92 -1.68
CA HIS A 85 -4.93 9.12 -1.81
C HIS A 85 -6.41 8.82 -2.11
N GLY A 86 -7.30 9.69 -1.63
CA GLY A 86 -8.70 9.71 -2.06
C GLY A 86 -8.88 10.28 -3.48
N GLY A 87 -10.14 10.62 -3.82
CA GLY A 87 -10.48 11.25 -5.09
C GLY A 87 -11.56 10.53 -5.89
N GLY A 88 -12.35 9.63 -5.26
CA GLY A 88 -13.42 8.89 -5.92
C GLY A 88 -12.91 8.01 -7.07
N TRP A 89 -11.67 7.52 -6.96
CA TRP A 89 -10.94 6.71 -7.96
C TRP A 89 -10.65 7.43 -9.30
N ASN A 90 -11.10 8.68 -9.49
CA ASN A 90 -11.08 9.37 -10.78
C ASN A 90 -10.15 10.58 -10.83
N HIS A 91 -9.75 11.13 -9.69
CA HIS A 91 -8.92 12.33 -9.60
C HIS A 91 -8.03 12.31 -8.38
N ARG A 92 -7.23 13.38 -8.20
CA ARG A 92 -6.17 13.55 -7.20
C ARG A 92 -4.95 12.69 -7.49
N ASP A 93 -3.98 12.81 -6.62
CA ASP A 93 -2.66 12.20 -6.71
C ASP A 93 -2.02 12.14 -5.32
N ARG A 94 -0.77 11.73 -5.25
CA ARG A 94 0.09 11.63 -4.05
C ARG A 94 0.19 12.88 -3.18
N LEU A 95 -0.36 14.02 -3.62
CA LEU A 95 -0.32 15.27 -2.85
C LEU A 95 -1.60 15.51 -2.03
N ALA A 96 -2.60 14.63 -2.17
CA ALA A 96 -3.93 14.87 -1.63
C ALA A 96 -3.98 14.90 -0.10
N GLU A 97 -3.13 14.14 0.56
CA GLU A 97 -3.09 14.02 2.02
C GLU A 97 -1.79 14.62 2.63
N GLU A 98 -1.07 15.49 1.88
CA GLU A 98 0.21 16.09 2.30
C GLU A 98 0.21 16.65 3.74
N PRO A 99 -0.84 17.31 4.27
CA PRO A 99 -0.83 17.78 5.66
C PRO A 99 -0.75 16.65 6.69
N MET A 100 -1.37 15.49 6.43
CA MET A 100 -1.29 14.31 7.30
C MET A 100 0.05 13.61 7.11
N ASP A 101 0.51 13.42 5.86
CA ASP A 101 1.79 12.79 5.54
C ASP A 101 2.96 13.50 6.22
N ARG A 102 2.96 14.84 6.16
CA ARG A 102 3.97 15.65 6.87
C ARG A 102 3.91 15.46 8.38
N ALA A 103 2.71 15.50 8.96
CA ALA A 103 2.54 15.35 10.41
C ALA A 103 3.01 13.97 10.91
N LEU A 104 2.78 12.92 10.14
CA LEU A 104 3.28 11.58 10.42
C LEU A 104 4.81 11.50 10.24
N ALA A 105 5.32 12.05 9.16
CA ALA A 105 6.76 12.01 8.89
C ALA A 105 7.55 12.86 9.90
N GLU A 106 7.07 14.03 10.28
CA GLU A 106 7.68 14.87 11.33
C GLU A 106 7.73 14.16 12.70
N SER A 107 6.87 13.18 12.96
CA SER A 107 6.95 12.35 14.16
C SER A 107 7.93 11.17 14.06
N GLY A 108 8.60 11.00 12.92
CA GLY A 108 9.59 9.93 12.74
C GLY A 108 9.07 8.70 12.01
N ILE A 109 8.14 8.86 11.08
CA ILE A 109 7.67 7.81 10.18
C ILE A 109 8.16 8.13 8.77
N LEU A 110 8.76 7.17 8.08
CA LEU A 110 9.01 7.28 6.65
C LEU A 110 7.67 7.10 5.91
N VAL A 111 7.08 8.19 5.43
CA VAL A 111 5.83 8.16 4.68
C VAL A 111 6.11 8.21 3.18
N VAL A 112 5.44 7.33 2.44
CA VAL A 112 5.54 7.30 0.97
C VAL A 112 4.13 7.35 0.38
N ALA A 113 3.76 8.50 -0.18
CA ALA A 113 2.49 8.70 -0.87
C ALA A 113 2.65 8.38 -2.36
N ILE A 114 1.78 7.54 -2.91
CA ILE A 114 1.87 7.10 -4.31
C ILE A 114 0.74 7.62 -5.17
N ASP A 115 1.05 7.87 -6.45
CA ASP A 115 0.01 7.98 -7.48
C ASP A 115 -0.57 6.60 -7.78
N MET A 116 -1.87 6.54 -8.00
CA MET A 116 -2.55 5.33 -8.46
C MET A 116 -3.15 5.56 -9.87
N THR A 117 -3.34 4.47 -10.61
CA THR A 117 -4.10 4.50 -11.85
C THR A 117 -5.55 4.87 -11.55
N ARG A 118 -6.08 5.84 -12.30
CA ARG A 118 -7.40 6.41 -12.08
C ARG A 118 -8.35 6.00 -13.21
N ALA A 119 -9.62 5.84 -12.92
CA ALA A 119 -10.63 5.80 -13.96
C ALA A 119 -10.74 7.20 -14.61
N PRO A 120 -10.92 7.32 -15.93
CA PRO A 120 -11.15 6.25 -16.90
C PRO A 120 -9.89 5.64 -17.54
N GLU A 121 -8.66 5.90 -17.02
CA GLU A 121 -7.44 5.27 -17.57
C GLU A 121 -7.52 3.75 -17.50
N ALA A 122 -8.01 3.24 -16.37
CA ALA A 122 -8.42 1.85 -16.19
C ALA A 122 -9.42 1.76 -15.03
N PRO A 123 -10.42 0.86 -15.12
CA PRO A 123 -11.36 0.58 -14.04
C PRO A 123 -10.72 -0.26 -12.93
N TYR A 124 -11.50 -0.59 -11.89
CA TYR A 124 -11.13 -1.62 -10.92
C TYR A 124 -10.68 -2.91 -11.64
N PRO A 125 -9.58 -3.56 -11.20
CA PRO A 125 -8.83 -3.34 -9.97
C PRO A 125 -7.49 -2.57 -10.15
N ALA A 126 -7.35 -1.69 -11.12
CA ALA A 126 -6.07 -1.10 -11.50
C ALA A 126 -5.38 -0.32 -10.36
N ASP A 127 -6.11 0.45 -9.56
CA ASP A 127 -5.60 1.16 -8.39
C ASP A 127 -5.19 0.20 -7.25
N VAL A 128 -5.94 -0.89 -7.07
CA VAL A 128 -5.58 -1.93 -6.08
C VAL A 128 -4.30 -2.67 -6.50
N GLN A 129 -4.11 -2.88 -7.81
CA GLN A 129 -2.85 -3.42 -8.35
C GLN A 129 -1.67 -2.47 -8.09
N ASP A 130 -1.88 -1.16 -8.24
CA ASP A 130 -0.85 -0.16 -7.93
C ASP A 130 -0.53 -0.14 -6.44
N ALA A 131 -1.54 -0.22 -5.57
CA ALA A 131 -1.35 -0.29 -4.12
C ALA A 131 -0.61 -1.57 -3.70
N ASN A 132 -0.98 -2.72 -4.26
CA ASN A 132 -0.29 -3.99 -4.04
C ASN A 132 1.19 -3.92 -4.48
N TYR A 133 1.45 -3.39 -5.69
CA TYR A 133 2.81 -3.14 -6.14
C TYR A 133 3.52 -2.14 -5.20
N GLY A 134 2.82 -1.10 -4.75
CA GLY A 134 3.32 -0.05 -3.86
C GLY A 134 3.86 -0.60 -2.54
N VAL A 135 3.13 -1.52 -1.89
CA VAL A 135 3.59 -2.18 -0.66
C VAL A 135 4.87 -2.97 -0.90
N ARG A 136 4.92 -3.80 -1.96
CA ARG A 136 6.12 -4.59 -2.29
C ARG A 136 7.30 -3.71 -2.66
N TRP A 137 7.06 -2.65 -3.41
CA TRP A 137 8.08 -1.67 -3.80
C TRP A 137 8.61 -0.89 -2.59
N LEU A 138 7.72 -0.49 -1.66
CA LEU A 138 8.12 0.16 -0.42
C LEU A 138 8.98 -0.78 0.44
N LYS A 139 8.58 -2.05 0.61
CA LYS A 139 9.38 -3.06 1.30
C LYS A 139 10.79 -3.19 0.70
N TRP A 140 10.89 -3.16 -0.62
CA TRP A 140 12.18 -3.21 -1.33
C TRP A 140 13.02 -1.94 -1.14
N LYS A 141 12.38 -0.75 -1.17
CA LYS A 141 13.07 0.55 -1.17
C LYS A 141 13.37 1.11 0.21
N ALA A 142 12.62 0.75 1.24
CA ALA A 142 12.63 1.39 2.56
C ALA A 142 14.03 1.58 3.14
N ALA A 143 14.88 0.55 3.09
CA ALA A 143 16.24 0.62 3.62
C ALA A 143 17.11 1.69 2.93
N SER A 144 16.86 1.98 1.64
CA SER A 144 17.59 3.04 0.91
C SER A 144 17.17 4.45 1.37
N TRP A 145 16.09 4.57 2.10
CA TRP A 145 15.56 5.80 2.68
C TRP A 145 15.58 5.79 4.20
N ASN A 146 16.45 4.97 4.78
CA ASN A 146 16.59 4.83 6.24
C ASN A 146 15.29 4.35 6.92
N GLY A 147 14.48 3.53 6.21
CA GLY A 147 13.24 2.94 6.69
C GLY A 147 13.41 1.49 7.11
N ASP A 148 12.58 1.07 8.08
CA ASP A 148 12.44 -0.31 8.56
C ASP A 148 11.11 -0.87 8.05
N ALA A 149 11.19 -1.77 7.06
CA ALA A 149 10.02 -2.45 6.50
C ALA A 149 9.70 -3.79 7.18
N SER A 150 10.20 -4.03 8.41
CA SER A 150 9.82 -5.21 9.21
C SER A 150 8.33 -5.22 9.55
N LYS A 151 7.73 -4.02 9.65
CA LYS A 151 6.29 -3.77 9.71
C LYS A 151 5.93 -2.64 8.75
N VAL A 152 4.94 -2.86 7.91
CA VAL A 152 4.47 -1.88 6.93
C VAL A 152 3.04 -1.50 7.25
N GLY A 153 2.80 -0.22 7.51
CA GLY A 153 1.47 0.35 7.66
C GLY A 153 0.95 0.99 6.38
N VAL A 154 -0.37 1.19 6.33
CA VAL A 154 -1.02 2.01 5.30
C VAL A 154 -1.80 3.12 5.97
N PHE A 155 -1.65 4.36 5.49
CA PHE A 155 -2.60 5.44 5.72
C PHE A 155 -3.40 5.65 4.44
N ALA A 156 -4.70 5.95 4.55
CA ALA A 156 -5.51 6.12 3.36
C ALA A 156 -6.74 6.99 3.61
N SER A 157 -7.30 7.60 2.56
CA SER A 157 -8.49 8.41 2.68
C SER A 157 -9.55 8.08 1.61
N SER A 158 -10.83 8.15 1.97
CA SER A 158 -11.97 8.05 1.04
C SER A 158 -11.85 6.83 0.10
N SER A 159 -11.76 7.03 -1.22
CA SER A 159 -11.55 5.94 -2.18
C SER A 159 -10.21 5.22 -2.02
N GLY A 160 -9.16 5.91 -1.57
CA GLY A 160 -7.90 5.25 -1.18
C GLY A 160 -8.10 4.33 0.03
N GLY A 161 -9.00 4.71 0.96
CA GLY A 161 -9.40 3.85 2.07
C GLY A 161 -10.14 2.58 1.60
N HIS A 162 -10.94 2.65 0.55
CA HIS A 162 -11.49 1.47 -0.11
C HIS A 162 -10.38 0.56 -0.66
N THR A 163 -9.45 1.14 -1.42
CA THR A 163 -8.29 0.43 -1.96
C THR A 163 -7.46 -0.22 -0.85
N ALA A 164 -7.22 0.49 0.27
CA ALA A 164 -6.50 -0.02 1.44
C ALA A 164 -7.23 -1.19 2.12
N GLN A 165 -8.56 -1.14 2.21
CA GLN A 165 -9.36 -2.24 2.77
C GLN A 165 -9.27 -3.49 1.89
N LEU A 166 -9.39 -3.37 0.56
CA LEU A 166 -9.23 -4.50 -0.35
C LEU A 166 -7.83 -5.10 -0.27
N LEU A 167 -6.80 -4.26 -0.20
CA LEU A 167 -5.42 -4.69 -0.02
C LEU A 167 -5.24 -5.43 1.30
N GLY A 168 -5.78 -4.91 2.40
CA GLY A 168 -5.70 -5.53 3.73
C GLY A 168 -6.47 -6.85 3.82
N LEU A 169 -7.69 -6.90 3.26
CA LEU A 169 -8.53 -8.08 3.29
C LEU A 169 -8.01 -9.21 2.37
N ARG A 170 -7.45 -8.87 1.20
CA ARG A 170 -7.08 -9.81 0.14
C ARG A 170 -5.66 -9.59 -0.39
N PRO A 171 -4.60 -9.57 0.48
CA PRO A 171 -3.24 -9.21 0.07
C PRO A 171 -2.63 -10.18 -0.96
N HIS A 172 -3.15 -11.40 -1.03
CA HIS A 172 -2.67 -12.46 -1.92
C HIS A 172 -3.60 -12.71 -3.13
N ASP A 173 -4.62 -11.87 -3.35
CA ASP A 173 -5.49 -12.02 -4.52
C ASP A 173 -4.66 -11.87 -5.81
N PRO A 174 -4.66 -12.88 -6.70
CA PRO A 174 -3.86 -12.85 -7.92
C PRO A 174 -4.24 -11.69 -8.87
N ARG A 175 -5.47 -11.17 -8.79
CA ARG A 175 -5.90 -10.00 -9.55
C ARG A 175 -5.19 -8.74 -9.10
N TYR A 176 -4.90 -8.62 -7.79
CA TYR A 176 -4.18 -7.48 -7.21
C TYR A 176 -2.67 -7.62 -7.38
N ASN A 177 -2.15 -8.84 -7.34
CA ASN A 177 -0.72 -9.14 -7.53
C ASN A 177 -0.33 -9.30 -9.02
N ALA A 178 -0.99 -8.57 -9.92
CA ALA A 178 -0.79 -8.71 -11.37
C ALA A 178 0.47 -7.99 -11.90
N ILE A 179 1.02 -7.03 -11.16
CA ILE A 179 2.17 -6.24 -11.59
C ILE A 179 3.45 -6.85 -11.01
N PRO A 180 4.38 -7.36 -11.82
CA PRO A 180 5.62 -7.96 -11.31
C PRO A 180 6.57 -6.91 -10.71
N LEU A 181 7.31 -7.30 -9.68
CA LEU A 181 8.46 -6.57 -9.13
C LEU A 181 9.70 -7.46 -9.31
N PRO A 182 10.39 -7.38 -10.46
CA PRO A 182 11.50 -8.29 -10.80
C PRO A 182 12.70 -8.19 -9.85
N GLU A 183 12.89 -7.02 -9.21
CA GLU A 183 13.98 -6.73 -8.30
C GLU A 183 13.84 -7.48 -6.96
N ALA A 184 12.60 -7.83 -6.57
CA ALA A 184 12.30 -8.52 -5.32
C ALA A 184 11.02 -9.38 -5.46
N PRO A 185 11.06 -10.44 -6.29
CA PRO A 185 9.87 -11.24 -6.63
C PRO A 185 9.32 -12.05 -5.45
N GLU A 186 10.09 -12.19 -4.36
CA GLU A 186 9.70 -12.90 -3.14
C GLU A 186 8.87 -12.05 -2.19
N LEU A 187 8.80 -10.72 -2.38
CA LEU A 187 8.03 -9.83 -1.51
C LEU A 187 6.54 -9.90 -1.83
N ASP A 188 5.74 -9.99 -0.79
CA ASP A 188 4.28 -9.94 -0.85
C ASP A 188 3.74 -8.57 -0.45
N ALA A 189 2.42 -8.38 -0.63
CA ALA A 189 1.73 -7.12 -0.33
C ALA A 189 1.02 -7.15 1.04
N THR A 190 1.39 -8.04 1.95
CA THR A 190 0.85 -8.01 3.32
C THR A 190 1.23 -6.72 4.03
N VAL A 191 0.29 -6.19 4.79
CA VAL A 191 0.49 -5.02 5.64
C VAL A 191 0.17 -5.38 7.09
N ASP A 192 0.76 -4.66 8.04
CA ASP A 192 0.62 -4.97 9.46
C ASP A 192 -0.55 -4.21 10.10
N PHE A 193 -0.95 -3.09 9.52
CA PHE A 193 -2.09 -2.28 9.98
C PHE A 193 -2.55 -1.29 8.90
N VAL A 194 -3.78 -0.81 9.02
CA VAL A 194 -4.34 0.23 8.14
C VAL A 194 -5.02 1.31 8.99
N ALA A 195 -4.65 2.58 8.76
CA ALA A 195 -5.32 3.75 9.35
C ALA A 195 -6.04 4.53 8.24
N MET A 196 -7.31 4.88 8.45
CA MET A 196 -8.12 5.46 7.39
C MET A 196 -8.94 6.66 7.88
N ARG A 197 -9.12 7.62 6.99
CA ARG A 197 -10.03 8.75 7.16
C ARG A 197 -11.19 8.67 6.17
N SER A 198 -12.43 8.60 6.66
CA SER A 198 -13.67 8.51 5.87
C SER A 198 -13.57 7.53 4.70
N PRO A 199 -13.13 6.28 4.92
CA PRO A 199 -12.97 5.30 3.85
C PRO A 199 -14.31 4.94 3.23
N ILE A 200 -14.33 4.49 1.97
CA ILE A 200 -15.53 3.92 1.36
C ILE A 200 -15.55 2.42 1.71
N SER A 201 -16.25 2.06 2.79
CA SER A 201 -16.31 0.67 3.27
C SER A 201 -17.49 -0.11 2.71
N ASP A 202 -18.51 0.58 2.19
CA ASP A 202 -19.63 0.01 1.44
C ASP A 202 -19.83 0.82 0.15
N THR A 203 -19.38 0.26 -0.96
CA THR A 203 -19.39 0.92 -2.27
C THR A 203 -20.81 1.08 -2.80
N PHE A 204 -21.67 0.08 -2.57
CA PHE A 204 -23.04 0.11 -3.07
C PHE A 204 -23.93 1.04 -2.25
N ALA A 205 -23.84 1.03 -0.91
CA ALA A 205 -24.56 1.96 -0.06
C ALA A 205 -24.16 3.43 -0.37
N ARG A 206 -22.88 3.70 -0.65
CA ARG A 206 -22.44 5.03 -1.07
C ARG A 206 -23.04 5.42 -2.43
N TYR A 207 -23.14 4.50 -3.38
CA TYR A 207 -23.78 4.74 -4.68
C TYR A 207 -25.26 5.03 -4.54
N GLU A 208 -25.98 4.28 -3.70
CA GLU A 208 -27.40 4.55 -3.39
C GLU A 208 -27.60 5.92 -2.73
N ASN A 209 -26.73 6.31 -1.80
CA ASN A 209 -26.73 7.65 -1.22
C ASN A 209 -26.52 8.75 -2.27
N ALA A 210 -25.63 8.51 -3.24
CA ALA A 210 -25.39 9.46 -4.33
C ALA A 210 -26.65 9.61 -5.22
N ILE A 211 -27.38 8.55 -5.49
CA ILE A 211 -28.67 8.59 -6.19
C ILE A 211 -29.71 9.36 -5.38
N ALA A 212 -29.89 9.00 -4.10
CA ALA A 212 -30.88 9.61 -3.22
C ALA A 212 -30.67 11.12 -3.02
N THR A 213 -29.41 11.56 -3.10
CA THR A 213 -28.99 12.97 -2.94
C THR A 213 -28.72 13.70 -4.26
N ASN A 214 -29.01 13.07 -5.41
CA ASN A 214 -28.82 13.61 -6.77
C ASN A 214 -27.38 14.10 -7.03
N ARG A 215 -26.37 13.33 -6.60
CA ARG A 215 -24.94 13.64 -6.82
C ARG A 215 -24.44 13.00 -8.10
N GLU A 216 -24.83 13.56 -9.23
CA GLU A 216 -24.55 13.02 -10.57
C GLU A 216 -23.09 12.66 -10.80
N HIS A 217 -22.14 13.52 -10.40
CA HIS A 217 -20.71 13.25 -10.55
C HIS A 217 -20.24 12.01 -9.76
N MET A 218 -20.82 11.74 -8.59
CA MET A 218 -20.49 10.55 -7.81
C MET A 218 -21.08 9.30 -8.44
N ILE A 219 -22.29 9.39 -8.99
CA ILE A 219 -22.93 8.29 -9.75
C ILE A 219 -22.04 7.92 -10.94
N GLU A 220 -21.60 8.92 -11.71
CA GLU A 220 -20.72 8.73 -12.86
C GLU A 220 -19.37 8.10 -12.45
N TYR A 221 -18.72 8.60 -11.41
CA TYR A 221 -17.45 8.07 -10.93
C TYR A 221 -17.55 6.59 -10.55
N ASN A 222 -18.62 6.17 -9.87
CA ASN A 222 -18.83 4.76 -9.56
C ASN A 222 -18.98 3.93 -10.84
N LYS A 223 -19.77 4.39 -11.83
CA LYS A 223 -19.99 3.66 -13.07
C LYS A 223 -18.75 3.51 -13.96
N ILE A 224 -17.86 4.51 -13.93
CA ILE A 224 -16.61 4.45 -14.69
C ILE A 224 -15.60 3.55 -14.00
N TYR A 225 -15.58 3.55 -12.66
CA TYR A 225 -14.62 2.77 -11.89
C TYR A 225 -15.02 1.30 -11.80
N PHE A 226 -16.29 1.00 -11.55
CA PHE A 226 -16.82 -0.36 -11.49
C PHE A 226 -17.31 -0.80 -12.87
N ASP A 227 -16.37 -1.22 -13.72
CA ASP A 227 -16.65 -1.74 -15.06
C ASP A 227 -15.94 -3.10 -15.24
N PRO A 228 -16.68 -4.23 -15.36
CA PRO A 228 -18.14 -4.34 -15.39
C PRO A 228 -18.83 -3.99 -14.06
N TRP A 229 -20.10 -3.55 -14.13
CA TRP A 229 -20.83 -2.98 -13.00
C TRP A 229 -20.91 -3.89 -11.76
N GLU A 230 -20.98 -5.20 -11.96
CA GLU A 230 -21.05 -6.19 -10.88
C GLU A 230 -19.85 -6.12 -9.94
N THR A 231 -18.76 -5.53 -10.39
CA THR A 231 -17.56 -5.35 -9.56
C THR A 231 -17.78 -4.41 -8.37
N ILE A 232 -18.85 -3.57 -8.39
CA ILE A 232 -19.23 -2.74 -7.23
C ILE A 232 -19.56 -3.58 -6.00
N HIS A 233 -20.12 -4.78 -6.18
CA HIS A 233 -20.44 -5.74 -5.13
C HIS A 233 -19.25 -6.66 -4.82
N GLU A 234 -18.53 -7.09 -5.85
CA GLU A 234 -17.35 -7.95 -5.69
C GLU A 234 -16.25 -7.25 -4.89
N ALA A 235 -16.03 -5.96 -5.16
CA ALA A 235 -15.03 -5.11 -4.52
C ALA A 235 -15.59 -4.32 -3.32
N ASN A 236 -16.71 -4.73 -2.74
CA ASN A 236 -17.35 -4.06 -1.60
C ASN A 236 -16.83 -4.64 -0.28
N PRO A 237 -16.02 -3.91 0.51
CA PRO A 237 -15.46 -4.42 1.75
C PRO A 237 -16.52 -4.90 2.76
N GLN A 238 -17.65 -4.19 2.88
CA GLN A 238 -18.75 -4.60 3.74
C GLN A 238 -19.35 -5.93 3.26
N GLU A 239 -19.63 -6.06 1.97
CA GLU A 239 -20.24 -7.28 1.42
C GLU A 239 -19.27 -8.47 1.42
N ILE A 240 -17.96 -8.24 1.30
CA ILE A 240 -16.92 -9.28 1.48
C ILE A 240 -17.05 -9.92 2.86
N LEU A 241 -17.19 -9.09 3.90
CA LEU A 241 -17.39 -9.56 5.28
C LEU A 241 -18.77 -10.20 5.47
N ASP A 242 -19.83 -9.60 4.93
CA ASP A 242 -21.20 -10.12 5.02
C ASP A 242 -21.34 -11.50 4.36
N ARG A 243 -20.55 -11.78 3.30
CA ARG A 243 -20.49 -13.10 2.65
C ARG A 243 -19.65 -14.13 3.42
N GLY A 244 -18.95 -13.71 4.48
CA GLY A 244 -18.08 -14.58 5.27
C GLY A 244 -16.90 -15.14 4.47
N GLU A 245 -16.34 -14.35 3.55
CA GLU A 245 -15.15 -14.74 2.79
C GLU A 245 -13.95 -14.96 3.71
N ASP A 246 -13.07 -15.88 3.33
CA ASP A 246 -11.79 -16.09 4.01
C ASP A 246 -10.83 -14.95 3.66
N VAL A 247 -10.63 -14.03 4.61
CA VAL A 247 -9.87 -12.79 4.44
C VAL A 247 -8.87 -12.57 5.55
N SER A 248 -7.86 -11.75 5.29
CA SER A 248 -6.97 -11.25 6.32
C SER A 248 -7.64 -10.12 7.11
N LEU A 249 -7.51 -10.15 8.46
CA LEU A 249 -8.09 -9.14 9.33
C LEU A 249 -6.97 -8.41 10.10
N VAL A 250 -6.35 -7.44 9.44
CA VAL A 250 -5.30 -6.61 10.05
C VAL A 250 -5.90 -5.57 11.00
N PRO A 251 -5.17 -5.07 12.03
CA PRO A 251 -5.64 -3.97 12.86
C PRO A 251 -6.02 -2.75 12.02
N LEU A 252 -7.23 -2.23 12.23
CA LEU A 252 -7.76 -1.04 11.55
C LEU A 252 -7.96 0.12 12.52
N LEU A 253 -7.62 1.34 12.08
CA LEU A 253 -8.15 2.59 12.60
C LEU A 253 -9.08 3.19 11.54
N LEU A 254 -10.33 3.44 11.89
CA LEU A 254 -11.31 4.09 11.04
C LEU A 254 -11.76 5.40 11.71
N MET A 255 -11.36 6.53 11.14
CA MET A 255 -11.74 7.88 11.57
C MET A 255 -12.86 8.40 10.69
N GLN A 256 -13.97 8.83 11.30
CA GLN A 256 -15.17 9.26 10.59
C GLN A 256 -15.69 10.61 11.10
N GLY A 257 -15.97 11.53 10.19
CA GLY A 257 -16.67 12.78 10.53
C GLY A 257 -18.17 12.55 10.72
N ASP A 258 -18.75 13.09 11.76
CA ASP A 258 -20.19 12.95 12.06
C ASP A 258 -21.12 13.69 11.09
N LEU A 259 -20.59 14.70 10.38
CA LEU A 259 -21.30 15.46 9.34
C LEU A 259 -20.94 15.01 7.92
N ASP A 260 -20.31 13.83 7.76
CA ASP A 260 -19.95 13.29 6.46
C ASP A 260 -21.20 12.83 5.71
N ASP A 261 -21.54 13.56 4.66
CA ASP A 261 -22.68 13.28 3.80
C ASP A 261 -22.33 12.51 2.51
N ASN A 262 -21.04 12.26 2.29
CA ASN A 262 -20.52 11.48 1.17
C ASN A 262 -20.40 9.98 1.55
N VAL A 263 -19.76 9.71 2.68
CA VAL A 263 -19.64 8.39 3.27
C VAL A 263 -20.32 8.45 4.63
N LEU A 264 -21.53 7.90 4.72
CA LEU A 264 -22.39 8.10 5.88
C LEU A 264 -21.80 7.44 7.15
N PRO A 265 -21.81 8.14 8.31
CA PRO A 265 -21.29 7.60 9.57
C PRO A 265 -21.89 6.24 9.95
N ALA A 266 -23.20 6.06 9.78
CA ALA A 266 -23.87 4.80 10.09
C ALA A 266 -23.37 3.60 9.25
N VAL A 267 -22.92 3.86 8.01
CA VAL A 267 -22.32 2.83 7.15
C VAL A 267 -20.95 2.41 7.68
N GLN A 268 -20.17 3.38 8.19
CA GLN A 268 -18.86 3.12 8.75
C GLN A 268 -18.94 2.41 10.10
N GLU A 269 -19.90 2.77 10.93
CA GLU A 269 -20.19 2.08 12.20
C GLU A 269 -20.52 0.61 11.95
N LYS A 270 -21.46 0.34 11.02
CA LYS A 270 -21.80 -1.03 10.60
C LYS A 270 -20.57 -1.82 10.14
N PHE A 271 -19.73 -1.20 9.31
CA PHE A 271 -18.50 -1.86 8.86
C PHE A 271 -17.57 -2.23 10.01
N ALA A 272 -17.34 -1.29 10.95
CA ALA A 272 -16.49 -1.53 12.10
C ALA A 272 -17.04 -2.66 13.00
N GLU A 273 -18.36 -2.68 13.22
CA GLU A 273 -19.04 -3.75 13.97
C GLU A 273 -18.88 -5.11 13.27
N THR A 274 -19.12 -5.17 11.95
CA THR A 274 -18.99 -6.39 11.15
C THR A 274 -17.54 -6.90 11.14
N TYR A 275 -16.56 -5.99 11.00
CA TYR A 275 -15.14 -6.34 11.03
C TYR A 275 -14.73 -6.95 12.37
N ASN A 276 -15.18 -6.35 13.47
CA ASN A 276 -14.93 -6.84 14.82
C ASN A 276 -15.63 -8.20 15.07
N ALA A 277 -16.87 -8.35 14.60
CA ALA A 277 -17.62 -9.62 14.71
C ALA A 277 -16.97 -10.75 13.90
N ALA A 278 -16.30 -10.43 12.78
CA ALA A 278 -15.52 -11.37 11.99
C ALA A 278 -14.19 -11.79 12.67
N GLY A 279 -13.84 -11.23 13.84
CA GLY A 279 -12.64 -11.54 14.60
C GLY A 279 -11.47 -10.58 14.36
N GLY A 280 -11.68 -9.51 13.60
CA GLY A 280 -10.72 -8.43 13.42
C GLY A 280 -10.67 -7.45 14.59
N HIS A 281 -9.85 -6.43 14.46
CA HIS A 281 -9.79 -5.32 15.42
C HIS A 281 -9.87 -4.00 14.67
N CYS A 282 -11.04 -3.37 14.67
CA CYS A 282 -11.29 -2.04 14.12
C CYS A 282 -11.54 -1.04 15.26
N GLN A 283 -10.60 -0.10 15.45
CA GLN A 283 -10.79 1.08 16.29
C GLN A 283 -11.59 2.10 15.49
N TYR A 284 -12.85 2.34 15.87
CA TYR A 284 -13.73 3.33 15.24
C TYR A 284 -13.73 4.63 16.04
N GLU A 285 -13.39 5.75 15.40
CA GLU A 285 -13.29 7.07 16.02
C GLU A 285 -14.15 8.09 15.30
N VAL A 286 -15.12 8.68 16.00
CA VAL A 286 -15.98 9.74 15.47
C VAL A 286 -15.39 11.12 15.77
N PHE A 287 -15.40 11.99 14.78
CA PHE A 287 -14.92 13.38 14.83
C PHE A 287 -16.12 14.33 14.71
N GLU A 288 -16.44 14.99 15.81
CA GLU A 288 -17.59 15.89 15.90
C GLU A 288 -17.44 17.11 14.98
N ASN A 289 -18.55 17.59 14.43
CA ASN A 289 -18.63 18.74 13.53
C ASN A 289 -17.69 18.63 12.30
N SER A 290 -17.42 17.42 11.85
CA SER A 290 -16.45 17.12 10.82
C SER A 290 -17.12 16.58 9.56
N VAL A 291 -16.91 17.26 8.42
CA VAL A 291 -17.39 16.86 7.08
C VAL A 291 -16.43 15.86 6.45
N HIS A 292 -16.72 15.36 5.23
CA HIS A 292 -15.92 14.31 4.55
C HIS A 292 -14.40 14.59 4.51
N ARG A 293 -13.95 15.84 4.44
CA ARG A 293 -12.55 16.23 4.28
C ARG A 293 -12.02 17.14 5.38
N TRP A 294 -12.45 16.95 6.63
CA TRP A 294 -12.08 17.86 7.73
C TRP A 294 -10.57 17.99 7.93
N THR A 295 -9.78 16.98 7.62
CA THR A 295 -8.31 17.02 7.78
C THR A 295 -7.59 17.87 6.75
N ALA A 296 -8.30 18.41 5.75
CA ALA A 296 -7.72 19.32 4.75
C ALA A 296 -7.53 20.76 5.29
N GLU A 297 -8.11 21.07 6.43
CA GLU A 297 -8.05 22.39 7.07
C GLU A 297 -7.48 22.25 8.48
N GLU A 298 -6.73 23.25 8.94
CA GLU A 298 -6.23 23.27 10.31
C GLU A 298 -7.36 23.52 11.28
N SER A 299 -7.52 22.60 12.24
CA SER A 299 -8.57 22.66 13.26
C SER A 299 -8.20 21.77 14.44
N PRO A 300 -8.87 21.94 15.62
CA PRO A 300 -8.67 21.02 16.73
C PRO A 300 -8.98 19.55 16.38
N GLN A 301 -9.94 19.32 15.47
CA GLN A 301 -10.26 17.96 15.02
C GLN A 301 -9.17 17.39 14.10
N THR A 302 -8.54 18.21 13.28
CA THR A 302 -7.39 17.83 12.47
C THR A 302 -6.19 17.44 13.34
N ASP A 303 -5.90 18.25 14.38
CA ASP A 303 -4.84 17.93 15.33
C ASP A 303 -5.14 16.63 16.09
N ARG A 304 -6.40 16.45 16.55
CA ARG A 304 -6.84 15.20 17.15
C ARG A 304 -6.67 14.01 16.21
N ALA A 305 -6.99 14.15 14.91
CA ALA A 305 -6.84 13.09 13.94
C ALA A 305 -5.37 12.70 13.77
N ARG A 306 -4.45 13.69 13.67
CA ARG A 306 -3.00 13.45 13.57
C ARG A 306 -2.49 12.66 14.77
N GLU A 307 -2.86 13.09 15.99
CA GLU A 307 -2.46 12.39 17.21
C GLU A 307 -3.09 10.99 17.32
N THR A 308 -4.34 10.82 16.91
CA THR A 308 -5.01 9.51 16.89
C THR A 308 -4.26 8.51 15.99
N VAL A 309 -3.86 8.93 14.78
CA VAL A 309 -3.10 8.08 13.85
C VAL A 309 -1.72 7.74 14.44
N LYS A 310 -0.97 8.73 14.95
CA LYS A 310 0.34 8.49 15.56
C LYS A 310 0.27 7.52 16.73
N GLN A 311 -0.69 7.67 17.62
CA GLN A 311 -0.90 6.79 18.77
C GLN A 311 -1.33 5.38 18.33
N PHE A 312 -2.16 5.28 17.29
CA PHE A 312 -2.51 3.99 16.73
C PHE A 312 -1.27 3.28 16.18
N ILE A 313 -0.46 3.95 15.39
CA ILE A 313 0.79 3.42 14.82
C ILE A 313 1.74 2.98 15.95
N ALA A 314 1.93 3.80 16.99
CA ALA A 314 2.77 3.45 18.14
C ALA A 314 2.35 2.11 18.76
N ARG A 315 1.05 1.90 18.97
CA ARG A 315 0.54 0.61 19.50
C ARG A 315 0.82 -0.57 18.56
N GLN A 316 0.72 -0.38 17.24
CA GLN A 316 1.00 -1.46 16.28
C GLN A 316 2.49 -1.81 16.20
N LEU A 317 3.34 -0.84 16.44
CA LEU A 317 4.79 -1.03 16.49
C LEU A 317 5.27 -1.63 17.82
N GLY A 318 4.43 -1.64 18.85
CA GLY A 318 4.77 -2.13 20.19
C GLY A 318 5.56 -1.10 21.01
N SER A 319 5.31 0.19 20.76
CA SER A 319 5.94 1.34 21.42
C SER A 319 5.08 1.86 22.55
#